data_d95ae56283af940f5d7bae50b76c2347
#
_entry.id   d95ae56283af940f5d7bae50b76c2347
#
_cell.length_a   1.000
_cell.length_b   1.000
_cell.length_c   1.000
_cell.angle_alpha   90.00
_cell.angle_beta   90.00
_cell.angle_gamma   90.00
#
_symmetry.space_group_name_H-M   'P 1'
#
loop_
_entity.id
_entity.type
_entity.pdbx_description
1 polymer ?
#
loop_
_entity_poly.entity_id
_entity_poly.type
_entity_poly.pdbx_seq_one_letter_code
_entity_poly.pdbx_strand_id
1 'polypeptide(L)'
;MKEFDTLLAIAKRKSTFDQNNTWSNGSKTYLKEIKNEIDEVIEEIPKSRKCYLEDELGDVLWDYLNILTALEKEEGIDIQSVLERACKKYEQRISGIEAGVKWSEIKEKQKKALAIEHAERQKAMNEEP
;
A
#
# COMPACT_ATOMS: atom_id res chain seq x y z
N MET A 1 -9.28 11.85 3.83
CA MET A 1 -10.60 11.57 4.46
C MET A 1 -10.39 11.18 5.91
N LYS A 2 -11.23 11.72 6.78
CA LYS A 2 -11.18 11.47 8.23
C LYS A 2 -11.23 9.98 8.57
N GLU A 3 -12.10 9.24 7.90
CA GLU A 3 -12.28 7.82 8.12
C GLU A 3 -11.03 7.02 7.77
N PHE A 4 -10.32 7.41 6.71
CA PHE A 4 -9.06 6.78 6.33
C PHE A 4 -8.01 6.94 7.45
N ASP A 5 -7.85 8.14 7.96
CA ASP A 5 -6.92 8.43 9.05
C ASP A 5 -7.28 7.67 10.33
N THR A 6 -8.58 7.59 10.62
CA THR A 6 -9.09 6.85 11.77
C THR A 6 -8.77 5.35 11.62
N LEU A 7 -9.01 4.79 10.44
CA LEU A 7 -8.74 3.37 10.18
C LEU A 7 -7.24 3.06 10.29
N LEU A 8 -6.41 3.95 9.77
CA LEU A 8 -4.95 3.81 9.88
C LEU A 8 -4.50 3.82 11.36
N ALA A 9 -5.08 4.69 12.16
CA ALA A 9 -4.80 4.73 13.60
C ALA A 9 -5.20 3.42 14.29
N ILE A 10 -6.33 2.83 13.89
CA ILE A 10 -6.77 1.54 14.41
C ILE A 10 -5.79 0.44 13.99
N ALA A 11 -5.31 0.46 12.74
CA ALA A 11 -4.31 -0.50 12.26
C ALA A 11 -3.01 -0.41 13.05
N LYS A 12 -2.58 0.80 13.40
CA LYS A 12 -1.39 1.00 14.23
C LYS A 12 -1.57 0.42 15.64
N ARG A 13 -2.76 0.59 16.23
CA ARG A 13 -3.08 -0.03 17.51
C ARG A 13 -3.04 -1.56 17.41
N LYS A 14 -3.60 -2.11 16.33
CA LYS A 14 -3.59 -3.55 16.07
C LYS A 14 -2.16 -4.08 15.92
N SER A 15 -1.29 -3.31 15.26
CA SER A 15 0.11 -3.67 15.08
C SER A 15 0.84 -3.82 16.44
N THR A 16 0.56 -2.93 17.38
CA THR A 16 1.10 -3.01 18.74
C THR A 16 0.61 -4.28 19.44
N PHE A 17 -0.68 -4.58 19.29
CA PHE A 17 -1.27 -5.80 19.84
C PHE A 17 -0.63 -7.06 19.24
N ASP A 18 -0.41 -7.08 17.92
CA ASP A 18 0.16 -8.22 17.20
C ASP A 18 1.58 -8.56 17.64
N GLN A 19 2.36 -7.58 18.09
CA GLN A 19 3.72 -7.81 18.60
C GLN A 19 3.75 -8.70 19.82
N ASN A 20 2.67 -8.71 20.59
CA ASN A 20 2.56 -9.47 21.84
C ASN A 20 1.75 -10.76 21.68
N ASN A 21 1.40 -11.12 20.43
CA ASN A 21 0.59 -12.31 20.14
C ASN A 21 1.27 -13.18 19.10
N THR A 22 1.02 -14.48 19.17
CA THR A 22 1.63 -15.47 18.29
C THR A 22 0.76 -15.85 17.09
N TRP A 23 -0.46 -15.32 16.97
CA TRP A 23 -1.37 -15.68 15.90
C TRP A 23 -0.97 -15.07 14.56
N SER A 24 -0.27 -13.95 14.58
CA SER A 24 0.13 -13.24 13.37
C SER A 24 1.61 -13.48 13.06
N ASN A 25 1.91 -13.76 11.78
CA ASN A 25 3.28 -13.79 11.25
C ASN A 25 3.63 -12.45 10.60
N GLY A 26 3.08 -11.36 11.08
CA GLY A 26 3.33 -10.02 10.56
C GLY A 26 2.78 -9.86 9.15
N SER A 27 3.57 -9.28 8.24
CA SER A 27 3.14 -8.99 6.86
C SER A 27 2.67 -10.24 6.11
N LYS A 28 3.26 -11.40 6.36
CA LYS A 28 2.88 -12.64 5.68
C LYS A 28 1.41 -13.01 5.92
N THR A 29 0.94 -12.82 7.15
CA THR A 29 -0.46 -13.08 7.50
C THR A 29 -1.38 -12.20 6.68
N TYR A 30 -1.13 -10.89 6.67
CA TYR A 30 -2.01 -9.94 5.98
C TYR A 30 -1.90 -10.03 4.45
N LEU A 31 -0.72 -10.37 3.92
CA LEU A 31 -0.56 -10.59 2.48
C LEU A 31 -1.36 -11.81 2.00
N LYS A 32 -1.44 -12.84 2.83
CA LYS A 32 -2.27 -14.00 2.55
C LYS A 32 -3.76 -13.65 2.66
N GLU A 33 -4.12 -12.95 3.73
CA GLU A 33 -5.51 -12.54 3.97
C GLU A 33 -6.04 -11.64 2.85
N ILE A 34 -5.26 -10.67 2.36
CA ILE A 34 -5.73 -9.76 1.31
C ILE A 34 -6.08 -10.50 0.02
N LYS A 35 -5.37 -11.56 -0.30
CA LYS A 35 -5.69 -12.39 -1.47
C LYS A 35 -7.05 -13.04 -1.32
N ASN A 36 -7.34 -13.56 -0.13
CA ASN A 36 -8.63 -14.18 0.16
C ASN A 36 -9.76 -13.15 0.11
N GLU A 37 -9.52 -11.94 0.65
CA GLU A 37 -10.51 -10.86 0.65
C GLU A 37 -10.83 -10.40 -0.77
N ILE A 38 -9.82 -10.37 -1.66
CA ILE A 38 -10.05 -10.03 -3.06
C ILE A 38 -10.96 -11.07 -3.72
N ASP A 39 -10.75 -12.35 -3.45
CA ASP A 39 -11.60 -13.43 -3.96
C ASP A 39 -13.04 -13.27 -3.44
N GLU A 40 -13.22 -12.89 -2.19
CA GLU A 40 -14.53 -12.62 -1.61
C GLU A 40 -15.23 -11.43 -2.27
N VAL A 41 -14.47 -10.37 -2.63
CA VAL A 41 -15.00 -9.24 -3.39
C VAL A 41 -15.52 -9.72 -4.76
N ILE A 42 -14.71 -10.53 -5.46
CA ILE A 42 -15.09 -11.06 -6.77
C ILE A 42 -16.38 -11.87 -6.68
N GLU A 43 -16.50 -12.70 -5.67
CA GLU A 43 -17.69 -13.51 -5.43
C GLU A 43 -18.92 -12.67 -5.08
N GLU A 44 -18.73 -11.55 -4.38
CA GLU A 44 -19.83 -10.71 -3.93
C GLU A 44 -20.41 -9.81 -5.04
N ILE A 45 -19.60 -9.38 -6.00
CA ILE A 45 -20.03 -8.46 -7.06
C ILE A 45 -21.32 -8.89 -7.77
N PRO A 46 -21.45 -10.17 -8.26
CA PRO A 46 -22.65 -10.57 -8.99
C PRO A 46 -23.90 -10.73 -8.11
N LYS A 47 -23.76 -10.71 -6.80
CA LYS A 47 -24.90 -10.86 -5.89
C LYS A 47 -25.73 -9.60 -5.73
N SER A 48 -25.23 -8.44 -6.20
CA SER A 48 -25.93 -7.15 -6.17
C SER A 48 -26.38 -6.73 -4.76
N ARG A 49 -25.56 -6.96 -3.77
CA ARG A 49 -25.83 -6.61 -2.38
C ARG A 49 -24.84 -5.54 -1.92
N LYS A 50 -25.17 -4.28 -2.10
CA LYS A 50 -24.26 -3.14 -1.89
C LYS A 50 -23.57 -3.14 -0.52
N CYS A 51 -24.33 -3.35 0.55
CA CYS A 51 -23.75 -3.29 1.90
C CYS A 51 -22.73 -4.41 2.14
N TYR A 52 -22.96 -5.60 1.59
CA TYR A 52 -22.00 -6.71 1.68
C TYR A 52 -20.75 -6.42 0.85
N LEU A 53 -20.92 -5.85 -0.34
CA LEU A 53 -19.78 -5.49 -1.18
C LEU A 53 -18.93 -4.39 -0.53
N GLU A 54 -19.56 -3.38 0.05
CA GLU A 54 -18.87 -2.33 0.78
C GLU A 54 -18.09 -2.90 1.97
N ASP A 55 -18.69 -3.85 2.68
CA ASP A 55 -18.05 -4.53 3.79
C ASP A 55 -16.78 -5.27 3.35
N GLU A 56 -16.87 -6.06 2.27
CA GLU A 56 -15.73 -6.79 1.72
C GLU A 56 -14.62 -5.87 1.21
N LEU A 57 -14.99 -4.76 0.58
CA LEU A 57 -14.01 -3.75 0.14
C LEU A 57 -13.31 -3.10 1.33
N GLY A 58 -14.04 -2.90 2.42
CA GLY A 58 -13.46 -2.41 3.67
C GLY A 58 -12.41 -3.37 4.24
N ASP A 59 -12.67 -4.67 4.13
CA ASP A 59 -11.73 -5.70 4.59
C ASP A 59 -10.44 -5.68 3.77
N VAL A 60 -10.52 -5.45 2.47
CA VAL A 60 -9.34 -5.30 1.61
C VAL A 60 -8.49 -4.11 2.06
N LEU A 61 -9.13 -2.97 2.32
CA LEU A 61 -8.44 -1.79 2.81
C LEU A 61 -7.80 -2.05 4.18
N TRP A 62 -8.52 -2.70 5.08
CA TRP A 62 -8.01 -3.07 6.40
C TRP A 62 -6.74 -3.92 6.30
N ASP A 63 -6.77 -4.95 5.48
CA ASP A 63 -5.61 -5.82 5.28
C ASP A 63 -4.43 -5.03 4.70
N TYR A 64 -4.69 -4.14 3.74
CA TYR A 64 -3.63 -3.31 3.16
C TYR A 64 -2.97 -2.41 4.22
N LEU A 65 -3.76 -1.78 5.07
CA LEU A 65 -3.23 -0.93 6.13
C LEU A 65 -2.40 -1.74 7.14
N ASN A 66 -2.82 -2.97 7.44
CA ASN A 66 -2.05 -3.84 8.31
C ASN A 66 -0.76 -4.35 7.64
N ILE A 67 -0.75 -4.52 6.32
CA ILE A 67 0.48 -4.81 5.57
C ILE A 67 1.46 -3.65 5.73
N LEU A 68 0.99 -2.41 5.58
CA LEU A 68 1.83 -1.22 5.72
C LEU A 68 2.44 -1.11 7.12
N THR A 69 1.63 -1.29 8.15
CA THR A 69 2.12 -1.20 9.53
C THR A 69 3.13 -2.30 9.84
N ALA A 70 2.91 -3.50 9.33
CA ALA A 70 3.84 -4.61 9.52
C ALA A 70 5.16 -4.37 8.79
N LEU A 71 5.12 -3.92 7.54
CA LEU A 71 6.33 -3.67 6.75
C LEU A 71 7.12 -2.45 7.26
N GLU A 72 6.46 -1.50 7.86
CA GLU A 72 7.16 -0.37 8.52
C GLU A 72 8.11 -0.89 9.59
N LYS A 73 7.69 -1.89 10.34
CA LYS A 73 8.50 -2.52 11.39
C LYS A 73 9.51 -3.52 10.82
N GLU A 74 9.08 -4.35 9.88
CA GLU A 74 9.92 -5.42 9.34
C GLU A 74 11.00 -4.93 8.37
N GLU A 75 10.66 -3.96 7.52
CA GLU A 75 11.51 -3.51 6.42
C GLU A 75 11.92 -2.04 6.53
N GLY A 76 11.45 -1.33 7.54
CA GLY A 76 11.82 0.06 7.75
C GLY A 76 11.24 1.03 6.73
N ILE A 77 10.15 0.67 6.06
CA ILE A 77 9.44 1.61 5.18
C ILE A 77 8.71 2.65 6.01
N ASP A 78 8.40 3.79 5.39
CA ASP A 78 7.62 4.86 6.01
C ASP A 78 6.27 4.91 5.31
N ILE A 79 5.19 4.73 6.07
CA ILE A 79 3.82 4.72 5.53
C ILE A 79 3.51 6.04 4.81
N GLN A 80 3.91 7.17 5.40
CA GLN A 80 3.71 8.48 4.77
C GLN A 80 4.40 8.55 3.41
N SER A 81 5.61 8.01 3.31
CA SER A 81 6.36 7.96 2.06
C SER A 81 5.66 7.10 1.01
N VAL A 82 5.05 5.97 1.40
CA VAL A 82 4.26 5.14 0.48
C VAL A 82 3.11 5.94 -0.11
N LEU A 83 2.38 6.67 0.73
CA LEU A 83 1.24 7.49 0.29
C LEU A 83 1.67 8.62 -0.62
N GLU A 84 2.74 9.33 -0.26
CA GLU A 84 3.28 10.42 -1.08
C GLU A 84 3.76 9.94 -2.43
N ARG A 85 4.43 8.78 -2.48
CA ARG A 85 4.88 8.17 -3.74
C ARG A 85 3.70 7.83 -4.63
N ALA A 86 2.65 7.26 -4.08
CA ALA A 86 1.45 6.91 -4.85
C ALA A 86 0.78 8.16 -5.41
N CYS A 87 0.61 9.19 -4.58
CA CYS A 87 0.02 10.46 -5.02
C CYS A 87 0.80 11.10 -6.16
N LYS A 88 2.10 11.23 -6.01
CA LYS A 88 2.97 11.83 -7.03
C LYS A 88 2.96 11.02 -8.32
N LYS A 89 3.10 9.71 -8.21
CA LYS A 89 3.15 8.79 -9.35
C LYS A 89 1.90 8.88 -10.21
N TYR A 90 0.75 8.79 -9.57
CA TYR A 90 -0.52 8.78 -10.32
C TYR A 90 -0.94 10.16 -10.77
N GLU A 91 -0.61 11.22 -10.04
CA GLU A 91 -0.80 12.59 -10.52
C GLU A 91 -0.03 12.80 -11.83
N GLN A 92 1.23 12.38 -11.87
CA GLN A 92 2.06 12.50 -13.09
C GLN A 92 1.49 11.69 -14.24
N ARG A 93 1.01 10.46 -13.98
CA ARG A 93 0.45 9.60 -15.02
C ARG A 93 -0.85 10.16 -15.59
N ILE A 94 -1.76 10.57 -14.73
CA ILE A 94 -3.06 11.09 -15.17
C ILE A 94 -2.89 12.44 -15.88
N SER A 95 -2.12 13.36 -15.32
CA SER A 95 -1.83 14.64 -15.96
C SER A 95 -1.15 14.46 -17.31
N GLY A 96 -0.23 13.48 -17.41
CA GLY A 96 0.44 13.16 -18.67
C GLY A 96 -0.52 12.64 -19.73
N ILE A 97 -1.42 11.72 -19.37
CA ILE A 97 -2.44 11.18 -20.28
C ILE A 97 -3.36 12.31 -20.76
N GLU A 98 -3.80 13.17 -19.84
CA GLU A 98 -4.65 14.31 -20.17
C GLU A 98 -3.96 15.27 -21.15
N ALA A 99 -2.63 15.36 -21.08
CA ALA A 99 -1.82 16.18 -21.99
C ALA A 99 -1.43 15.45 -23.28
N GLY A 100 -1.90 14.22 -23.48
CA GLY A 100 -1.63 13.43 -24.69
C GLY A 100 -0.32 12.66 -24.67
N VAL A 101 0.35 12.57 -23.54
CA VAL A 101 1.58 11.77 -23.41
C VAL A 101 1.21 10.30 -23.23
N LYS A 102 1.97 9.41 -23.87
CA LYS A 102 1.73 7.98 -23.76
C LYS A 102 2.04 7.47 -22.35
N TRP A 103 1.18 6.61 -21.84
CA TRP A 103 1.34 5.96 -20.53
C TRP A 103 2.73 5.31 -20.39
N SER A 104 3.16 4.61 -21.45
CA SER A 104 4.45 3.91 -21.47
C SER A 104 5.64 4.86 -21.31
N GLU A 105 5.57 6.06 -21.87
CA GLU A 105 6.63 7.07 -21.72
C GLU A 105 6.73 7.57 -20.30
N ILE A 106 5.57 7.83 -19.67
CA ILE A 106 5.51 8.31 -18.29
C ILE A 106 6.07 7.24 -17.35
N LYS A 107 5.63 6.01 -17.54
CA LYS A 107 6.11 4.86 -16.74
C LYS A 107 7.62 4.70 -16.84
N GLU A 108 8.17 4.82 -18.05
CA GLU A 108 9.60 4.67 -18.28
C GLU A 108 10.41 5.74 -17.56
N LYS A 109 9.96 6.99 -17.62
CA LYS A 109 10.61 8.10 -16.90
C LYS A 109 10.59 7.89 -15.38
N GLN A 110 9.44 7.45 -14.86
CA GLN A 110 9.28 7.18 -13.43
C GLN A 110 10.18 6.03 -12.98
N LYS A 111 10.30 5.01 -13.80
CA LYS A 111 11.15 3.85 -13.54
C LYS A 111 12.62 4.25 -13.47
N LYS A 112 13.06 5.12 -14.39
CA LYS A 112 14.43 5.64 -14.39
C LYS A 112 14.71 6.49 -13.17
N ALA A 113 13.77 7.36 -12.79
CA ALA A 113 13.90 8.21 -11.61
C ALA A 113 14.04 7.35 -10.33
N LEU A 114 13.26 6.29 -10.22
CA LEU A 114 13.31 5.38 -9.08
C LEU A 114 14.65 4.64 -9.02
N ALA A 115 15.17 4.21 -10.17
CA ALA A 115 16.47 3.55 -10.25
C ALA A 115 17.60 4.48 -9.81
N ILE A 116 17.53 5.77 -10.19
CA ILE A 116 18.50 6.78 -9.77
C ILE A 116 18.43 6.99 -8.26
N GLU A 117 17.22 7.12 -7.72
CA GLU A 117 17.03 7.30 -6.28
C GLU A 117 17.62 6.09 -5.52
N HIS A 118 17.36 4.89 -5.99
CA HIS A 118 17.90 3.67 -5.36
C HIS A 118 19.43 3.67 -5.39
N ALA A 119 20.04 4.00 -6.53
CA ALA A 119 21.49 4.04 -6.67
C ALA A 119 22.12 5.08 -5.74
N GLU A 120 21.51 6.26 -5.61
CA GLU A 120 21.97 7.31 -4.72
C GLU A 120 21.90 6.89 -3.25
N ARG A 121 20.83 6.20 -2.86
CA ARG A 121 20.67 5.68 -1.49
C ARG A 121 21.71 4.61 -1.19
N GLN A 122 22.00 3.73 -2.14
CA GLN A 122 23.04 2.69 -1.98
C GLN A 122 24.42 3.34 -1.82
N LYS A 123 24.71 4.35 -2.61
CA LYS A 123 25.96 5.11 -2.51
C LYS A 123 26.11 5.76 -1.14
N ALA A 124 25.08 6.42 -0.66
CA ALA A 124 25.08 7.08 0.65
C ALA A 124 25.33 6.06 1.78
N MET A 125 24.71 4.88 1.71
CA MET A 125 24.91 3.82 2.69
C MET A 125 26.35 3.30 2.70
N ASN A 126 26.95 3.20 1.52
CA ASN A 126 28.33 2.71 1.40
C ASN A 126 29.36 3.73 1.84
N GLU A 127 29.02 5.02 1.90
CA GLU A 127 29.90 6.11 2.33
C GLU A 127 29.80 6.37 3.84
N GLU A 128 28.83 5.78 4.55
CA GLU A 128 28.73 5.91 6.00
C GLU A 128 29.85 5.11 6.68
N PRO A 129 30.54 5.71 7.69
CA PRO A 129 31.60 5.02 8.41
C PRO A 129 31.10 3.87 9.28
#